data_534472c858265d2c76d78aa6bf152523
#
_entry.id   534472c858265d2c76d78aa6bf152523
#
_cell.length_a   1.000
_cell.length_b   1.000
_cell.length_c   1.000
_cell.angle_alpha   90.00
_cell.angle_beta   90.00
_cell.angle_gamma   90.00
#
_symmetry.space_group_name_H-M   'P 1'
#
loop_
_entity.id
_entity.type
_entity.pdbx_description
1 polymer ?
#
loop_
_entity_poly.entity_id
_entity_poly.type
_entity_poly.pdbx_seq_one_letter_code
_entity_poly.pdbx_strand_id
1 'polypeptide(L)'
;MQIITNQFQKELKQHGNEQFPFLVSYQKLSEYESGSFMWHWHPEIEITYVRKGTMCYKVNNLVYHLKEGDIVFNNSGALHSGTMENQEDCAYIPVTFDPRL
;
A
#
# COMPACT_ATOMS: atom_id res chain seq x y z
N MET A 1 12.65 3.95 4.69
CA MET A 1 12.21 3.64 3.32
C MET A 1 11.18 4.66 2.87
N GLN A 2 11.25 5.09 1.64
CA GLN A 2 10.27 6.03 1.07
C GLN A 2 9.81 5.50 -0.28
N ILE A 3 8.56 5.81 -0.63
CA ILE A 3 8.03 5.52 -1.93
C ILE A 3 8.48 6.62 -2.89
N ILE A 4 9.05 6.23 -4.03
CA ILE A 4 9.50 7.19 -5.05
C ILE A 4 8.38 7.32 -6.08
N THR A 5 7.92 8.54 -6.30
CA THR A 5 6.84 8.83 -7.24
C THR A 5 7.30 9.84 -8.28
N ASN A 6 6.57 9.93 -9.39
CA ASN A 6 6.76 10.99 -10.37
C ASN A 6 5.90 12.20 -10.01
N GLN A 7 5.90 13.26 -10.88
CA GLN A 7 5.15 14.50 -10.65
C GLN A 7 3.63 14.30 -10.57
N PHE A 8 3.11 13.16 -11.02
CA PHE A 8 1.69 12.81 -10.97
C PHE A 8 1.38 11.83 -9.83
N GLN A 9 2.31 11.65 -8.89
CA GLN A 9 2.20 10.73 -7.76
C GLN A 9 2.17 9.25 -8.15
N LYS A 10 2.57 8.93 -9.38
CA LYS A 10 2.72 7.54 -9.79
C LYS A 10 3.98 6.93 -9.16
N GLU A 11 3.83 5.80 -8.51
CA GLU A 11 4.97 5.06 -7.97
C GLU A 11 5.87 4.57 -9.12
N LEU A 12 7.19 4.77 -8.99
CA LEU A 12 8.14 4.41 -10.04
C LEU A 12 8.63 2.96 -9.94
N LYS A 13 8.37 2.31 -8.80
CA LYS A 13 8.75 0.90 -8.62
C LYS A 13 7.88 0.01 -9.49
N GLN A 14 8.53 -0.91 -10.21
CA GLN A 14 7.80 -1.93 -10.95
C GLN A 14 7.37 -3.04 -10.00
N HIS A 15 6.08 -3.39 -10.04
CA HIS A 15 5.49 -4.43 -9.20
C HIS A 15 5.35 -5.73 -10.01
N GLY A 16 6.42 -6.51 -10.06
CA GLY A 16 6.50 -7.71 -10.88
C GLY A 16 7.07 -7.41 -12.27
N ASN A 17 6.92 -8.34 -13.19
CA ASN A 17 7.35 -8.21 -14.57
C ASN A 17 6.48 -9.09 -15.48
N GLU A 18 6.81 -9.18 -16.76
CA GLU A 18 6.02 -9.95 -17.73
C GLU A 18 5.87 -11.43 -17.38
N GLN A 19 6.89 -12.03 -16.76
CA GLN A 19 6.86 -13.44 -16.35
C GLN A 19 6.23 -13.64 -14.99
N PHE A 20 6.41 -12.63 -14.09
CA PHE A 20 5.87 -12.63 -12.74
C PHE A 20 5.13 -11.32 -12.51
N PRO A 21 3.91 -11.20 -13.03
CA PRO A 21 3.18 -9.92 -13.00
C PRO A 21 2.54 -9.61 -11.63
N PHE A 22 3.08 -10.16 -10.57
CA PHE A 22 2.62 -9.85 -9.21
C PHE A 22 3.82 -9.77 -8.26
N LEU A 23 3.61 -9.08 -7.15
CA LEU A 23 4.61 -8.90 -6.10
C LEU A 23 3.95 -9.02 -4.74
N VAL A 24 4.55 -9.83 -3.87
CA VAL A 24 4.16 -9.94 -2.47
C VAL A 24 5.26 -9.35 -1.61
N SER A 25 4.92 -8.43 -0.73
CA SER A 25 5.89 -7.78 0.17
C SER A 25 5.47 -7.97 1.62
N TYR A 26 6.45 -7.88 2.54
CA TYR A 26 6.22 -7.88 3.98
C TYR A 26 6.75 -6.56 4.50
N GLN A 27 5.87 -5.68 4.99
CA GLN A 27 6.23 -4.32 5.34
C GLN A 27 5.71 -3.92 6.71
N LYS A 28 6.31 -2.87 7.27
CA LYS A 28 5.86 -2.22 8.51
C LYS A 28 5.86 -0.72 8.27
N LEU A 29 4.88 -0.03 8.85
CA LEU A 29 4.82 1.43 8.74
C LEU A 29 6.05 2.10 9.34
N SER A 30 6.65 1.50 10.37
CA SER A 30 7.87 2.04 11.01
C SER A 30 9.08 2.09 10.06
N GLU A 31 9.03 1.40 8.92
CA GLU A 31 10.09 1.44 7.92
C GLU A 31 10.10 2.74 7.11
N TYR A 32 9.02 3.53 7.18
CA TYR A 32 8.95 4.85 6.54
C TYR A 32 9.34 5.92 7.55
N GLU A 33 10.03 6.99 7.08
CA GLU A 33 10.57 8.03 7.95
C GLU A 33 9.54 8.66 8.88
N SER A 34 8.32 8.86 8.38
CA SER A 34 7.24 9.49 9.14
C SER A 34 6.27 8.50 9.78
N GLY A 35 6.53 7.20 9.67
CA GLY A 35 5.58 6.17 10.09
C GLY A 35 4.37 6.09 9.19
N SER A 36 4.48 6.61 7.96
CA SER A 36 3.40 6.61 6.99
C SER A 36 3.95 6.57 5.58
N PHE A 37 3.23 5.92 4.67
CA PHE A 37 3.55 6.04 3.26
C PHE A 37 2.66 7.11 2.63
N MET A 38 3.27 7.95 1.77
CA MET A 38 2.62 9.10 1.18
C MET A 38 1.60 8.68 0.10
N TRP A 39 0.73 9.60 -0.27
CA TRP A 39 -0.19 9.41 -1.39
C TRP A 39 0.58 9.02 -2.65
N HIS A 40 0.16 7.92 -3.29
CA HIS A 40 0.73 7.45 -4.55
C HIS A 40 -0.28 6.58 -5.28
N TRP A 41 -0.01 6.29 -6.54
CA TRP A 41 -0.79 5.35 -7.31
C TRP A 41 0.13 4.53 -8.22
N HIS A 42 -0.37 3.40 -8.67
CA HIS A 42 0.31 2.54 -9.62
C HIS A 42 -0.74 1.82 -10.47
N PRO A 43 -0.38 1.34 -11.70
CA PRO A 43 -1.35 0.67 -12.57
C PRO A 43 -1.77 -0.71 -12.07
N GLU A 44 -1.03 -1.29 -11.16
CA GLU A 44 -1.36 -2.60 -10.58
C GLU A 44 -2.53 -2.52 -9.62
N ILE A 45 -3.26 -3.62 -9.49
CA ILE A 45 -4.26 -3.82 -8.44
C ILE A 45 -3.50 -4.24 -7.18
N GLU A 46 -3.96 -3.77 -6.03
CA GLU A 46 -3.34 -4.11 -4.75
C GLU A 46 -4.37 -4.65 -3.77
N ILE A 47 -3.99 -5.73 -3.09
CA ILE A 47 -4.73 -6.25 -1.95
C ILE A 47 -3.79 -6.15 -0.76
N THR A 48 -4.20 -5.45 0.29
CA THR A 48 -3.39 -5.29 1.50
C THR A 48 -4.05 -6.00 2.67
N TYR A 49 -3.29 -6.88 3.30
CA TYR A 49 -3.69 -7.62 4.49
C TYR A 49 -2.95 -7.06 5.70
N VAL A 50 -3.68 -6.69 6.75
CA VAL A 50 -3.09 -6.23 8.01
C VAL A 50 -2.77 -7.46 8.86
N ARG A 51 -1.48 -7.72 9.04
CA ARG A 51 -1.01 -8.88 9.79
C ARG A 51 -0.98 -8.61 11.28
N LYS A 52 -0.65 -7.39 11.69
CA LYS A 52 -0.56 -7.01 13.11
C LYS A 52 -0.66 -5.50 13.24
N GLY A 53 -1.35 -5.03 14.29
CA GLY A 53 -1.49 -3.62 14.58
C GLY A 53 -2.66 -2.99 13.84
N THR A 54 -2.61 -1.67 13.71
CA THR A 54 -3.67 -0.87 13.08
C THR A 54 -3.08 0.12 12.10
N MET A 55 -3.90 0.54 11.14
CA MET A 55 -3.48 1.51 10.12
C MET A 55 -4.68 2.35 9.71
N CYS A 56 -4.46 3.66 9.58
CA CYS A 56 -5.40 4.53 8.89
C CYS A 56 -5.06 4.49 7.40
N TYR A 57 -5.91 3.88 6.61
CA TYR A 57 -5.67 3.66 5.18
C TYR A 57 -6.65 4.52 4.38
N LYS A 58 -6.12 5.35 3.49
CA LYS A 58 -6.92 6.25 2.67
C LYS A 58 -6.82 5.84 1.21
N VAL A 59 -7.97 5.72 0.55
CA VAL A 59 -8.07 5.41 -0.87
C VAL A 59 -8.98 6.46 -1.51
N ASN A 60 -8.44 7.28 -2.38
CA ASN A 60 -9.16 8.40 -2.99
C ASN A 60 -9.82 9.25 -1.88
N ASN A 61 -11.16 9.27 -1.82
CA ASN A 61 -11.91 10.05 -0.82
C ASN A 61 -12.37 9.23 0.37
N LEU A 62 -11.99 7.95 0.45
CA LEU A 62 -12.44 7.04 1.51
C LEU A 62 -11.35 6.85 2.55
N VAL A 63 -11.76 6.72 3.81
CA VAL A 63 -10.89 6.49 4.96
C VAL A 63 -11.29 5.19 5.62
N TYR A 64 -10.33 4.29 5.80
CA TYR A 64 -10.52 3.01 6.46
C TYR A 64 -9.61 2.92 7.68
N HIS A 65 -10.17 2.48 8.81
CA HIS A 65 -9.41 2.18 10.02
C HIS A 65 -9.22 0.66 10.07
N LEU A 66 -8.05 0.20 9.61
CA LEU A 66 -7.77 -1.22 9.49
C LEU A 66 -7.17 -1.76 10.79
N LYS A 67 -7.50 -2.99 11.11
CA LYS A 67 -6.95 -3.72 12.26
C LYS A 67 -6.49 -5.10 11.82
N GLU A 68 -5.85 -5.80 12.72
CA GLU A 68 -5.36 -7.16 12.47
C GLU A 68 -6.45 -8.04 11.85
N GLY A 69 -6.12 -8.68 10.75
CA GLY A 69 -7.03 -9.55 10.01
C GLY A 69 -7.81 -8.86 8.90
N ASP A 70 -7.79 -7.53 8.85
CA ASP A 70 -8.51 -6.80 7.81
C ASP A 70 -7.79 -6.87 6.47
N ILE A 71 -8.57 -6.86 5.40
CA ILE A 71 -8.08 -6.84 4.03
C ILE A 71 -8.74 -5.66 3.32
N VAL A 72 -7.94 -4.89 2.58
CA VAL A 72 -8.46 -3.82 1.74
C VAL A 72 -8.04 -4.06 0.29
N PHE A 73 -8.98 -3.85 -0.62
CA PHE A 73 -8.76 -3.94 -2.06
C PHE A 73 -8.57 -2.53 -2.62
N ASN A 74 -7.55 -2.36 -3.46
CA ASN A 74 -7.22 -1.10 -4.07
C ASN A 74 -7.14 -1.29 -5.59
N ASN A 75 -8.05 -0.66 -6.32
CA ASN A 75 -8.13 -0.83 -7.77
C ASN A 75 -6.95 -0.18 -8.48
N SER A 76 -6.75 -0.58 -9.73
CA SER A 76 -5.74 0.00 -10.62
C SER A 76 -5.87 1.53 -10.66
N GLY A 77 -4.75 2.23 -10.46
CA GLY A 77 -4.70 3.68 -10.54
C GLY A 77 -5.30 4.43 -9.36
N ALA A 78 -5.81 3.73 -8.35
CA ALA A 78 -6.38 4.41 -7.18
C ALA A 78 -5.29 5.05 -6.33
N LEU A 79 -5.49 6.31 -5.97
CA LEU A 79 -4.57 7.07 -5.11
C LEU A 79 -4.77 6.63 -3.67
N HIS A 80 -3.68 6.21 -3.01
CA HIS A 80 -3.78 5.69 -1.65
C HIS A 80 -2.60 6.09 -0.77
N SER A 81 -2.81 6.07 0.53
CA SER A 81 -1.81 6.34 1.55
C SER A 81 -2.14 5.58 2.83
N GLY A 82 -1.16 5.43 3.70
CA GLY A 82 -1.34 4.76 4.99
C GLY A 82 -0.54 5.43 6.08
N THR A 83 -1.14 5.57 7.26
CA THR A 83 -0.52 6.21 8.42
C THR A 83 -0.76 5.39 9.68
N MET A 84 0.14 5.54 10.65
CA MET A 84 -0.05 4.94 11.97
C MET A 84 -1.25 5.55 12.67
N GLU A 85 -1.97 4.72 13.40
CA GLU A 85 -2.98 5.17 14.34
C GLU A 85 -2.40 5.09 15.76
N ASN A 86 -2.62 6.12 16.57
CA ASN A 86 -2.18 6.16 17.96
C ASN A 86 -0.68 5.84 18.14
N GLN A 87 0.14 6.17 17.15
CA GLN A 87 1.58 5.93 17.16
C GLN A 87 1.93 4.44 17.26
N GLU A 88 0.99 3.57 16.94
CA GLU A 88 1.20 2.13 16.94
C GLU A 88 1.68 1.65 15.58
N ASP A 89 2.72 0.78 15.56
CA ASP A 89 3.21 0.22 14.30
C ASP A 89 2.19 -0.75 13.70
N CYS A 90 2.27 -0.94 12.40
CA CYS A 90 1.43 -1.86 11.67
C CYS A 90 2.29 -2.73 10.75
N ALA A 91 2.16 -4.03 10.89
CA ALA A 91 2.76 -4.99 9.96
C ALA A 91 1.70 -5.40 8.96
N TYR A 92 2.01 -5.27 7.67
CA TYR A 92 1.04 -5.53 6.62
C TYR A 92 1.72 -6.20 5.41
N ILE A 93 0.90 -6.84 4.59
CA ILE A 93 1.36 -7.58 3.41
C ILE A 93 0.58 -7.03 2.20
N PRO A 94 1.19 -6.15 1.41
CA PRO A 94 0.62 -5.75 0.14
C PRO A 94 0.93 -6.79 -0.94
N VAL A 95 -0.09 -7.16 -1.69
CA VAL A 95 0.05 -8.01 -2.87
C VAL A 95 -0.39 -7.18 -4.07
N THR A 96 0.53 -6.92 -4.99
CA THR A 96 0.25 -6.15 -6.19
C THR A 96 0.36 -7.05 -7.42
N PHE A 97 -0.53 -6.85 -8.37
CA PHE A 97 -0.52 -7.65 -9.58
C PHE A 97 -1.07 -6.86 -10.77
N ASP A 98 -0.61 -7.25 -11.95
CA ASP A 98 -1.04 -6.62 -13.21
C ASP A 98 -2.53 -6.96 -13.45
N PRO A 99 -3.39 -5.95 -13.71
CA PRO A 99 -4.81 -6.19 -13.96
C PRO A 99 -5.09 -7.02 -15.22
N ARG A 100 -4.09 -7.21 -16.07
CA ARG A 100 -4.22 -8.06 -17.26
C ARG A 100 -3.99 -9.54 -16.97
N LEU A 101 -3.65 -9.85 -15.74
CA LEU A 101 -3.40 -11.23 -15.31
C LEU A 101 -4.65 -12.11 -15.44
#